data_a1a0181e17a48da6a86405fb56288f34
#
_entry.id   a1a0181e17a48da6a86405fb56288f34
#
_cell.length_a   1.000
_cell.length_b   1.000
_cell.length_c   1.000
_cell.angle_alpha   90.00
_cell.angle_beta   90.00
_cell.angle_gamma   90.00
#
_symmetry.space_group_name_H-M   'P 1'
#
loop_
_entity.id
_entity.type
_entity.pdbx_description
1 polymer ?
#
loop_
_entity_poly.entity_id
_entity_poly.type
_entity_poly.pdbx_seq_one_letter_code
_entity_poly.pdbx_strand_id
1 'polypeptide(L)'
;MKRLLCVILALLLVAAALGGCSKKEEEDSSAPESSSLAPTPEPGQSGPYQVGLVQYMDYAPYDEARAAFMSRLEEWGYGDSRLQVDYQNAGGDQVKLEEICRKFANDKKDVVVAVSALAAESAVQACEGTETKVVFLGTDNPHDDLGIADPVNPEGSVTGVADLVTARAEMELALQVNGNIKTVGILYDPGCPFGTSYVEAMKTHCAELSITLVESPVTGKEQVEAAMKELCGQVEAVFTPLDSTVAASAQAAAQAARDAGKPWYVSSEDMVAAGAMASINIDYTDAGNKAADMAVQLVAGKNVQDLAVYSYPQGRVSVNQETMDGLALRLPEEVLETANYIQVQKQE
;
A
#
# COMPACT_ATOMS: atom_id res chain seq x y z
N MET A 1 -53.93 -44.06 -28.59
CA MET A 1 -54.23 -45.43 -28.11
C MET A 1 -53.20 -45.73 -27.02
N LYS A 2 -53.76 -45.67 -25.88
CA LYS A 2 -53.84 -46.83 -24.97
C LYS A 2 -52.46 -47.27 -24.52
N ARG A 3 -52.17 -47.02 -23.36
CA ARG A 3 -52.43 -47.75 -22.06
C ARG A 3 -51.08 -48.07 -21.47
N LEU A 4 -50.72 -48.06 -20.34
CA LEU A 4 -51.38 -48.18 -19.01
C LEU A 4 -50.19 -48.18 -18.04
N LEU A 5 -50.12 -47.33 -17.07
CA LEU A 5 -50.69 -47.46 -15.76
C LEU A 5 -50.22 -48.72 -15.00
N CYS A 6 -49.84 -48.41 -13.84
CA CYS A 6 -49.90 -49.23 -12.62
C CYS A 6 -48.61 -49.92 -12.24
N VAL A 7 -48.24 -50.07 -11.07
CA VAL A 7 -48.92 -49.79 -9.80
C VAL A 7 -47.96 -50.22 -8.70
N ILE A 8 -47.87 -49.45 -7.69
CA ILE A 8 -48.10 -49.67 -6.27
C ILE A 8 -46.97 -50.40 -5.55
N LEU A 9 -46.44 -49.70 -4.62
CA LEU A 9 -46.82 -49.56 -3.22
C LEU A 9 -46.51 -50.80 -2.39
N ALA A 10 -45.94 -50.53 -1.34
CA ALA A 10 -45.97 -51.18 -0.02
C ALA A 10 -44.73 -52.02 0.27
N LEU A 11 -44.18 -52.04 1.41
CA LEU A 11 -44.48 -51.60 2.78
C LEU A 11 -43.18 -51.63 3.55
N LEU A 12 -42.96 -50.58 4.28
CA LEU A 12 -42.97 -50.50 5.75
C LEU A 12 -41.85 -51.20 6.53
N LEU A 13 -41.14 -50.30 7.22
CA LEU A 13 -40.66 -50.41 8.60
C LEU A 13 -39.49 -51.37 8.87
N VAL A 14 -38.43 -50.84 9.33
CA VAL A 14 -38.08 -50.68 10.74
C VAL A 14 -36.79 -49.87 10.89
N ALA A 15 -36.91 -48.76 11.52
CA ALA A 15 -36.09 -48.07 12.49
C ALA A 15 -34.68 -48.57 12.76
N ALA A 16 -33.72 -47.67 12.69
CA ALA A 16 -33.05 -47.13 13.86
C ALA A 16 -31.86 -46.30 13.47
N ALA A 17 -31.95 -45.07 13.81
CA ALA A 17 -30.92 -44.16 14.33
C ALA A 17 -29.46 -44.41 13.94
N LEU A 18 -28.92 -43.46 13.19
CA LEU A 18 -27.66 -42.78 13.55
C LEU A 18 -27.55 -41.57 12.63
N GLY A 19 -27.45 -40.42 13.25
CA GLY A 19 -27.46 -39.10 12.58
C GLY A 19 -26.27 -38.90 11.68
N GLY A 20 -26.57 -38.41 10.50
CA GLY A 20 -25.61 -37.87 9.57
C GLY A 20 -26.20 -36.59 8.99
N CYS A 21 -25.81 -35.45 9.51
CA CYS A 21 -26.15 -34.15 8.96
C CYS A 21 -25.54 -34.03 7.55
N SER A 22 -26.41 -33.97 6.55
CA SER A 22 -26.07 -33.50 5.22
C SER A 22 -26.02 -31.99 5.29
N LYS A 23 -24.82 -31.38 5.21
CA LYS A 23 -24.64 -29.96 4.98
C LYS A 23 -24.76 -29.72 3.48
N LYS A 24 -25.67 -28.85 3.11
CA LYS A 24 -25.74 -28.16 1.86
C LYS A 24 -24.45 -27.34 1.70
N GLU A 25 -23.77 -27.52 0.59
CA GLU A 25 -22.73 -26.60 0.16
C GLU A 25 -23.42 -25.31 -0.33
N GLU A 26 -23.36 -24.27 0.48
CA GLU A 26 -23.46 -22.89 0.03
C GLU A 26 -22.03 -22.48 -0.30
N GLU A 27 -21.77 -22.10 -1.55
CA GLU A 27 -20.54 -21.44 -1.96
C GLU A 27 -20.51 -20.07 -1.26
N ASP A 28 -19.76 -20.02 -0.16
CA ASP A 28 -19.45 -18.78 0.54
C ASP A 28 -18.10 -18.29 -0.01
N SER A 29 -18.13 -17.23 -0.82
CA SER A 29 -16.97 -16.48 -1.24
C SER A 29 -16.53 -15.60 -0.08
N SER A 30 -15.89 -16.19 0.91
CA SER A 30 -15.21 -15.46 1.97
C SER A 30 -13.74 -15.29 1.58
N ALA A 31 -13.32 -14.04 1.52
CA ALA A 31 -11.92 -13.64 1.57
C ALA A 31 -11.24 -14.39 2.74
N PRO A 32 -9.93 -14.72 2.65
CA PRO A 32 -9.26 -15.45 3.69
C PRO A 32 -9.30 -14.65 5.00
N GLU A 33 -10.10 -15.11 5.95
CA GLU A 33 -10.01 -14.62 7.33
C GLU A 33 -8.58 -14.82 7.83
N SER A 34 -7.93 -13.72 8.14
CA SER A 34 -6.68 -13.68 8.87
C SER A 34 -6.83 -14.49 10.15
N SER A 35 -6.19 -15.66 10.22
CA SER A 35 -6.20 -16.47 11.43
C SER A 35 -5.54 -15.68 12.56
N SER A 36 -6.30 -15.33 13.56
CA SER A 36 -5.95 -14.50 14.71
C SER A 36 -5.04 -15.19 15.76
N LEU A 37 -4.28 -16.19 15.37
CA LEU A 37 -3.37 -16.87 16.30
C LEU A 37 -1.93 -16.48 15.95
N ALA A 38 -1.26 -15.86 16.95
CA ALA A 38 0.18 -15.61 16.87
C ALA A 38 0.93 -16.90 16.53
N PRO A 39 1.86 -16.90 15.55
CA PRO A 39 2.66 -18.08 15.26
C PRO A 39 3.43 -18.50 16.51
N THR A 40 3.39 -19.78 16.83
CA THR A 40 4.13 -20.30 17.98
C THR A 40 5.55 -20.64 17.53
N PRO A 41 6.59 -20.13 18.19
CA PRO A 41 7.98 -20.48 17.85
C PRO A 41 8.20 -21.99 17.97
N GLU A 42 9.04 -22.55 17.10
CA GLU A 42 9.45 -23.94 17.22
C GLU A 42 10.18 -24.20 18.54
N PRO A 43 9.96 -25.36 19.19
CA PRO A 43 10.67 -25.73 20.40
C PRO A 43 12.12 -26.06 20.05
N GLY A 44 13.07 -25.22 20.43
CA GLY A 44 14.50 -25.56 20.31
C GLY A 44 15.48 -24.41 20.20
N GLN A 45 15.05 -23.19 19.94
CA GLN A 45 15.94 -22.03 19.93
C GLN A 45 16.18 -21.49 21.35
N SER A 46 17.43 -21.46 21.77
CA SER A 46 17.86 -20.89 23.05
C SER A 46 18.26 -19.43 22.86
N GLY A 47 17.39 -18.50 23.19
CA GLY A 47 17.67 -17.07 23.18
C GLY A 47 16.60 -16.28 22.39
N PRO A 48 16.58 -14.93 22.56
CA PRO A 48 15.67 -14.11 21.80
C PRO A 48 16.08 -14.06 20.33
N TYR A 49 15.08 -14.08 19.43
CA TYR A 49 15.30 -13.80 18.01
C TYR A 49 15.85 -12.39 17.82
N GLN A 50 16.70 -12.20 16.83
CA GLN A 50 17.36 -10.94 16.53
C GLN A 50 16.78 -10.32 15.26
N VAL A 51 16.05 -9.23 15.38
CA VAL A 51 15.48 -8.49 14.25
C VAL A 51 16.21 -7.16 14.10
N GLY A 52 16.70 -6.86 12.90
CA GLY A 52 17.13 -5.53 12.51
C GLY A 52 15.96 -4.78 11.89
N LEU A 53 15.67 -3.57 12.34
CA LEU A 53 14.67 -2.70 11.71
C LEU A 53 15.38 -1.44 11.21
N VAL A 54 15.46 -1.28 9.90
CA VAL A 54 16.11 -0.13 9.27
C VAL A 54 15.12 0.76 8.55
N GLN A 55 15.21 2.06 8.81
CA GLN A 55 14.42 3.11 8.16
C GLN A 55 15.37 4.09 7.46
N TYR A 56 15.05 4.47 6.21
CA TYR A 56 15.92 5.36 5.44
C TYR A 56 15.96 6.78 6.01
N MET A 57 14.80 7.37 6.32
CA MET A 57 14.69 8.75 6.78
C MET A 57 13.47 8.94 7.67
N ASP A 58 13.43 10.05 8.40
CA ASP A 58 12.22 10.48 9.11
C ASP A 58 11.16 10.88 8.07
N TYR A 59 10.05 10.17 8.09
CA TYR A 59 8.89 10.39 7.24
C TYR A 59 7.66 9.82 7.92
N ALA A 60 6.62 10.63 8.12
CA ALA A 60 5.47 10.27 8.94
C ALA A 60 4.84 8.90 8.61
N PRO A 61 4.61 8.51 7.35
CA PRO A 61 4.12 7.17 7.02
C PRO A 61 5.07 6.04 7.43
N TYR A 62 6.39 6.22 7.30
CA TYR A 62 7.36 5.22 7.75
C TYR A 62 7.41 5.11 9.29
N ASP A 63 7.25 6.23 9.99
CA ASP A 63 7.16 6.26 11.45
C ASP A 63 5.88 5.56 11.94
N GLU A 64 4.76 5.74 11.23
CA GLU A 64 3.50 5.04 11.50
C GLU A 64 3.67 3.53 11.30
N ALA A 65 4.21 3.10 10.17
CA ALA A 65 4.47 1.69 9.91
C ALA A 65 5.39 1.05 10.94
N ARG A 66 6.48 1.75 11.32
CA ARG A 66 7.40 1.31 12.37
C ARG A 66 6.70 1.18 13.72
N ALA A 67 5.89 2.18 14.10
CA ALA A 67 5.15 2.15 15.36
C ALA A 67 4.15 0.98 15.39
N ALA A 68 3.43 0.75 14.31
CA ALA A 68 2.52 -0.38 14.16
C ALA A 68 3.25 -1.72 14.22
N PHE A 69 4.39 -1.85 13.54
CA PHE A 69 5.25 -3.04 13.62
C PHE A 69 5.63 -3.37 15.07
N MET A 70 6.12 -2.39 15.81
CA MET A 70 6.52 -2.57 17.20
C MET A 70 5.32 -2.94 18.10
N SER A 71 4.19 -2.23 17.95
CA SER A 71 2.96 -2.50 18.72
C SER A 71 2.44 -3.92 18.44
N ARG A 72 2.48 -4.36 17.19
CA ARG A 72 2.03 -5.70 16.80
C ARG A 72 2.86 -6.80 17.42
N LEU A 73 4.18 -6.62 17.50
CA LEU A 73 5.06 -7.56 18.19
C LEU A 73 4.70 -7.67 19.67
N GLU A 74 4.41 -6.55 20.34
CA GLU A 74 3.98 -6.52 21.74
C GLU A 74 2.63 -7.23 21.94
N GLU A 75 1.65 -6.96 21.09
CA GLU A 75 0.33 -7.62 21.11
C GLU A 75 0.44 -9.15 21.03
N TRP A 76 1.39 -9.66 20.26
CA TRP A 76 1.62 -11.09 20.10
C TRP A 76 2.55 -11.68 21.17
N GLY A 77 2.96 -10.87 22.15
CA GLY A 77 3.82 -11.30 23.26
C GLY A 77 5.27 -11.57 22.85
N TYR A 78 5.73 -10.94 21.76
CA TYR A 78 7.12 -10.92 21.34
C TYR A 78 7.84 -9.71 21.95
N GLY A 79 7.93 -9.68 23.29
CA GLY A 79 8.77 -8.71 24.00
C GLY A 79 10.25 -9.14 24.00
N ASP A 80 11.13 -8.32 24.56
CA ASP A 80 12.60 -8.44 24.55
C ASP A 80 13.15 -9.82 24.95
N SER A 81 12.41 -10.59 25.74
CA SER A 81 12.78 -11.93 26.15
C SER A 81 12.65 -12.99 25.04
N ARG A 82 11.84 -12.70 24.00
CA ARG A 82 11.55 -13.61 22.89
C ARG A 82 12.07 -13.10 21.55
N LEU A 83 12.05 -11.76 21.35
CA LEU A 83 12.50 -11.12 20.13
C LEU A 83 13.06 -9.73 20.48
N GLN A 84 14.27 -9.44 20.02
CA GLN A 84 14.93 -8.15 20.20
C GLN A 84 15.00 -7.42 18.88
N VAL A 85 14.51 -6.19 18.86
CA VAL A 85 14.55 -5.31 17.69
C VAL A 85 15.67 -4.29 17.86
N ASP A 86 16.64 -4.32 16.94
CA ASP A 86 17.66 -3.29 16.78
C ASP A 86 17.17 -2.29 15.72
N TYR A 87 16.60 -1.17 16.16
CA TYR A 87 16.14 -0.12 15.27
C TYR A 87 17.22 0.88 14.94
N GLN A 88 17.41 1.15 13.65
CA GLN A 88 18.34 2.14 13.13
C GLN A 88 17.67 3.02 12.06
N ASN A 89 17.98 4.33 12.10
CA ASN A 89 17.53 5.29 11.10
C ASN A 89 18.75 5.91 10.42
N ALA A 90 18.76 5.84 9.08
CA ALA A 90 19.86 6.38 8.28
C ALA A 90 19.85 7.91 8.22
N GLY A 91 18.71 8.56 8.48
CA GLY A 91 18.59 10.02 8.43
C GLY A 91 18.69 10.61 7.02
N GLY A 92 18.31 9.84 6.00
CA GLY A 92 18.39 10.22 4.60
C GLY A 92 19.80 10.07 3.98
N ASP A 93 20.74 9.46 4.71
CA ASP A 93 22.12 9.23 4.24
C ASP A 93 22.26 7.79 3.72
N GLN A 94 22.50 7.68 2.41
CA GLN A 94 22.62 6.38 1.74
C GLN A 94 23.86 5.58 2.22
N VAL A 95 24.98 6.24 2.48
CA VAL A 95 26.19 5.55 2.95
C VAL A 95 25.94 4.94 4.32
N LYS A 96 25.32 5.70 5.21
CA LYS A 96 24.92 5.22 6.54
C LYS A 96 23.89 4.09 6.44
N LEU A 97 22.95 4.16 5.51
CA LEU A 97 21.98 3.09 5.26
C LEU A 97 22.66 1.77 4.92
N GLU A 98 23.59 1.79 3.97
CA GLU A 98 24.37 0.63 3.59
C GLU A 98 25.22 0.09 4.73
N GLU A 99 25.82 0.96 5.56
CA GLU A 99 26.57 0.55 6.75
C GLU A 99 25.70 -0.17 7.78
N ILE A 100 24.47 0.34 8.01
CA ILE A 100 23.48 -0.29 8.90
C ILE A 100 23.11 -1.68 8.38
N CYS A 101 22.77 -1.79 7.09
CA CYS A 101 22.38 -3.06 6.48
C CYS A 101 23.52 -4.10 6.54
N ARG A 102 24.75 -3.68 6.20
CA ARG A 102 25.94 -4.55 6.34
C ARG A 102 26.19 -4.98 7.79
N LYS A 103 25.97 -4.07 8.76
CA LYS A 103 26.08 -4.43 10.18
C LYS A 103 25.06 -5.49 10.55
N PHE A 104 23.79 -5.35 10.16
CA PHE A 104 22.75 -6.34 10.46
C PHE A 104 23.07 -7.72 9.86
N ALA A 105 23.56 -7.77 8.62
CA ALA A 105 24.00 -9.00 7.98
C ALA A 105 25.20 -9.65 8.73
N ASN A 106 26.21 -8.85 9.13
CA ASN A 106 27.37 -9.32 9.88
C ASN A 106 27.00 -9.79 11.30
N ASP A 107 26.05 -9.15 11.94
CA ASP A 107 25.52 -9.52 13.25
C ASP A 107 24.60 -10.76 13.16
N LYS A 108 24.36 -11.28 11.94
CA LYS A 108 23.53 -12.45 11.65
C LYS A 108 22.14 -12.30 12.25
N LYS A 109 21.50 -11.16 11.97
CA LYS A 109 20.09 -10.99 12.35
C LYS A 109 19.26 -12.09 11.72
N ASP A 110 18.27 -12.63 12.44
CA ASP A 110 17.35 -13.65 11.89
C ASP A 110 16.51 -13.06 10.76
N VAL A 111 16.03 -11.81 10.97
CA VAL A 111 15.25 -11.04 9.99
C VAL A 111 15.73 -9.59 9.99
N VAL A 112 15.81 -8.98 8.81
CA VAL A 112 15.93 -7.54 8.63
C VAL A 112 14.62 -7.01 8.04
N VAL A 113 13.99 -6.07 8.74
CA VAL A 113 12.83 -5.34 8.25
C VAL A 113 13.30 -4.00 7.72
N ALA A 114 13.05 -3.74 6.44
CA ALA A 114 13.57 -2.58 5.74
C ALA A 114 12.42 -1.67 5.29
N VAL A 115 12.38 -0.45 5.83
CA VAL A 115 11.32 0.54 5.59
C VAL A 115 11.78 1.58 4.59
N SER A 116 11.27 1.55 3.42
CA SER A 116 11.44 2.26 2.14
C SER A 116 12.08 1.39 1.06
N ALA A 117 11.89 1.76 -0.21
CA ALA A 117 12.50 1.07 -1.34
C ALA A 117 14.04 1.04 -1.24
N LEU A 118 14.68 2.19 -0.97
CA LEU A 118 16.14 2.26 -0.81
C LEU A 118 16.65 1.42 0.36
N ALA A 119 15.90 1.35 1.47
CA ALA A 119 16.27 0.50 2.59
C ALA A 119 16.13 -0.99 2.23
N ALA A 120 15.10 -1.34 1.47
CA ALA A 120 14.87 -2.70 0.99
C ALA A 120 16.00 -3.16 0.04
N GLU A 121 16.33 -2.35 -0.96
CA GLU A 121 17.46 -2.63 -1.87
C GLU A 121 18.78 -2.84 -1.12
N SER A 122 19.10 -1.91 -0.20
CA SER A 122 20.33 -1.98 0.60
C SER A 122 20.37 -3.22 1.50
N ALA A 123 19.22 -3.61 2.11
CA ALA A 123 19.10 -4.78 2.96
C ALA A 123 19.25 -6.08 2.14
N VAL A 124 18.58 -6.16 0.99
CA VAL A 124 18.66 -7.31 0.08
C VAL A 124 20.10 -7.52 -0.38
N GLN A 125 20.76 -6.45 -0.83
CA GLN A 125 22.16 -6.51 -1.25
C GLN A 125 23.09 -6.93 -0.10
N ALA A 126 22.92 -6.39 1.10
CA ALA A 126 23.76 -6.71 2.25
C ALA A 126 23.56 -8.14 2.77
N CYS A 127 22.33 -8.68 2.66
CA CYS A 127 22.00 -10.02 3.14
C CYS A 127 22.17 -11.11 2.08
N GLU A 128 22.57 -10.76 0.85
CA GLU A 128 22.80 -11.73 -0.22
C GLU A 128 23.84 -12.79 0.21
N GLY A 129 23.49 -14.06 0.01
CA GLY A 129 24.35 -15.20 0.38
C GLY A 129 24.46 -15.47 1.88
N THR A 130 23.67 -14.79 2.72
CA THR A 130 23.55 -15.06 4.17
C THR A 130 22.27 -15.85 4.47
N GLU A 131 22.08 -16.24 5.74
CA GLU A 131 20.85 -16.88 6.22
C GLU A 131 19.78 -15.86 6.66
N THR A 132 20.14 -14.58 6.75
CA THR A 132 19.25 -13.48 7.16
C THR A 132 18.13 -13.32 6.15
N LYS A 133 16.88 -13.28 6.65
CA LYS A 133 15.71 -13.01 5.82
C LYS A 133 15.43 -11.51 5.77
N VAL A 134 14.86 -11.03 4.67
CA VAL A 134 14.48 -9.64 4.52
C VAL A 134 12.96 -9.53 4.35
N VAL A 135 12.35 -8.68 5.16
CA VAL A 135 10.97 -8.25 5.01
C VAL A 135 11.00 -6.78 4.60
N PHE A 136 10.68 -6.51 3.35
CA PHE A 136 10.61 -5.14 2.88
C PHE A 136 9.24 -4.50 3.16
N LEU A 137 9.21 -3.17 3.25
CA LEU A 137 8.02 -2.36 3.34
C LEU A 137 8.24 -1.06 2.57
N GLY A 138 7.36 -0.74 1.62
CA GLY A 138 7.39 0.54 0.93
C GLY A 138 8.19 0.56 -0.38
N THR A 139 8.19 -0.53 -1.16
CA THR A 139 8.49 -0.50 -2.59
C THR A 139 7.25 -0.84 -3.39
N ASP A 140 6.98 -0.09 -4.45
CA ASP A 140 5.84 -0.30 -5.36
C ASP A 140 6.19 -1.25 -6.53
N ASN A 141 7.47 -1.53 -6.73
CA ASN A 141 7.96 -2.40 -7.80
C ASN A 141 8.96 -3.46 -7.28
N PRO A 142 8.52 -4.41 -6.45
CA PRO A 142 9.41 -5.42 -5.88
C PRO A 142 10.08 -6.34 -6.92
N HIS A 143 9.52 -6.41 -8.14
CA HIS A 143 10.12 -7.15 -9.23
C HIS A 143 11.44 -6.50 -9.70
N ASP A 144 11.40 -5.22 -10.03
CA ASP A 144 12.56 -4.53 -10.60
C ASP A 144 13.53 -4.06 -9.53
N ASP A 145 13.02 -3.62 -8.37
CA ASP A 145 13.83 -3.09 -7.28
C ASP A 145 14.55 -4.19 -6.49
N LEU A 146 13.88 -5.33 -6.28
CA LEU A 146 14.36 -6.38 -5.38
C LEU A 146 14.58 -7.74 -6.07
N GLY A 147 14.31 -7.83 -7.39
CA GLY A 147 14.49 -9.05 -8.17
C GLY A 147 13.47 -10.16 -7.85
N ILE A 148 12.30 -9.82 -7.29
CA ILE A 148 11.28 -10.80 -6.94
C ILE A 148 10.46 -11.14 -8.20
N ALA A 149 10.80 -12.24 -8.86
CA ALA A 149 10.15 -12.64 -10.10
C ALA A 149 8.72 -13.15 -9.92
N ASP A 150 8.45 -13.86 -8.83
CA ASP A 150 7.10 -14.34 -8.47
C ASP A 150 6.71 -13.82 -7.07
N PRO A 151 5.86 -12.80 -6.99
CA PRO A 151 5.43 -12.27 -5.70
C PRO A 151 4.50 -13.21 -4.91
N VAL A 152 3.90 -14.21 -5.56
CA VAL A 152 3.02 -15.18 -4.88
C VAL A 152 3.86 -16.27 -4.18
N ASN A 153 4.96 -16.67 -4.80
CA ASN A 153 5.90 -17.65 -4.25
C ASN A 153 7.32 -17.08 -4.34
N PRO A 154 7.68 -16.09 -3.51
CA PRO A 154 8.97 -15.42 -3.62
C PRO A 154 10.11 -16.41 -3.38
N GLU A 155 11.08 -16.40 -4.28
CA GLU A 155 12.27 -17.23 -4.14
C GLU A 155 13.36 -16.52 -3.32
N GLY A 156 14.26 -17.30 -2.74
CA GLY A 156 15.39 -16.75 -1.99
C GLY A 156 15.05 -16.39 -0.55
N SER A 157 15.49 -15.19 -0.10
CA SER A 157 15.42 -14.75 1.29
C SER A 157 14.56 -13.49 1.50
N VAL A 158 13.80 -13.06 0.50
CA VAL A 158 13.11 -11.75 0.49
C VAL A 158 11.61 -11.91 0.30
N THR A 159 10.83 -11.33 1.19
CA THR A 159 9.39 -11.12 1.06
C THR A 159 9.02 -9.79 1.70
N GLY A 160 7.77 -9.39 1.69
CA GLY A 160 7.37 -8.15 2.36
C GLY A 160 6.02 -7.61 1.93
N VAL A 161 5.85 -6.31 2.18
CA VAL A 161 4.65 -5.55 1.89
C VAL A 161 4.96 -4.53 0.81
N ALA A 162 4.40 -4.75 -0.37
CA ALA A 162 4.55 -3.83 -1.48
C ALA A 162 3.69 -2.57 -1.27
N ASP A 163 4.22 -1.45 -1.68
CA ASP A 163 3.47 -0.20 -1.74
C ASP A 163 2.53 -0.19 -2.94
N LEU A 164 1.65 0.79 -2.98
CA LEU A 164 0.74 0.99 -4.09
C LEU A 164 1.41 1.89 -5.14
N VAL A 165 1.29 1.55 -6.42
CA VAL A 165 1.64 2.47 -7.50
C VAL A 165 0.58 3.58 -7.53
N THR A 166 0.79 4.63 -6.72
CA THR A 166 -0.21 5.69 -6.49
C THR A 166 -0.66 6.38 -7.76
N ALA A 167 0.26 6.65 -8.70
CA ALA A 167 -0.06 7.25 -9.99
C ALA A 167 -1.11 6.43 -10.77
N ARG A 168 -0.98 5.11 -10.77
CA ARG A 168 -1.95 4.21 -11.43
C ARG A 168 -3.29 4.21 -10.72
N ALA A 169 -3.27 4.06 -9.40
CA ALA A 169 -4.48 3.99 -8.60
C ALA A 169 -5.28 5.32 -8.66
N GLU A 170 -4.60 6.46 -8.63
CA GLU A 170 -5.23 7.77 -8.77
C GLU A 170 -5.83 7.97 -10.17
N MET A 171 -5.15 7.51 -11.23
CA MET A 171 -5.71 7.54 -12.58
C MET A 171 -6.94 6.64 -12.71
N GLU A 172 -6.90 5.43 -12.16
CA GLU A 172 -8.05 4.52 -12.16
C GLU A 172 -9.24 5.13 -11.41
N LEU A 173 -8.99 5.79 -10.26
CA LEU A 173 -10.01 6.53 -9.53
C LEU A 173 -10.59 7.68 -10.38
N ALA A 174 -9.74 8.45 -11.06
CA ALA A 174 -10.18 9.54 -11.93
C ALA A 174 -11.05 9.04 -13.09
N LEU A 175 -10.70 7.88 -13.66
CA LEU A 175 -11.49 7.24 -14.71
C LEU A 175 -12.83 6.67 -14.22
N GLN A 176 -12.92 6.24 -12.97
CA GLN A 176 -14.19 5.85 -12.35
C GLN A 176 -15.13 7.06 -12.18
N VAL A 177 -14.56 8.26 -11.92
CA VAL A 177 -15.33 9.52 -11.84
C VAL A 177 -15.74 10.01 -13.23
N ASN A 178 -14.83 9.95 -14.19
CA ASN A 178 -15.07 10.37 -15.58
C ASN A 178 -14.32 9.45 -16.56
N GLY A 179 -14.99 8.43 -17.05
CA GLY A 179 -14.43 7.45 -18.01
C GLY A 179 -14.08 8.03 -19.39
N ASN A 180 -14.35 9.31 -19.65
CA ASN A 180 -14.09 9.95 -20.94
C ASN A 180 -12.84 10.85 -20.93
N ILE A 181 -12.03 10.82 -19.87
CA ILE A 181 -10.79 11.60 -19.77
C ILE A 181 -9.87 11.25 -20.95
N LYS A 182 -9.37 12.29 -21.64
CA LYS A 182 -8.44 12.19 -22.77
C LYS A 182 -7.13 12.93 -22.52
N THR A 183 -7.15 13.91 -21.61
CA THR A 183 -5.98 14.73 -21.31
C THR A 183 -5.90 14.97 -19.81
N VAL A 184 -4.77 14.64 -19.24
CA VAL A 184 -4.49 14.87 -17.81
C VAL A 184 -3.21 15.68 -17.63
N GLY A 185 -3.08 16.34 -16.49
CA GLY A 185 -1.91 17.13 -16.15
C GLY A 185 -1.21 16.62 -14.91
N ILE A 186 0.10 16.77 -14.85
CA ILE A 186 0.87 16.60 -13.61
C ILE A 186 1.52 17.92 -13.24
N LEU A 187 1.25 18.37 -12.01
CA LEU A 187 1.94 19.50 -11.37
C LEU A 187 2.91 18.94 -10.32
N TYR A 188 4.21 19.19 -10.48
CA TYR A 188 5.22 18.57 -9.63
C TYR A 188 6.54 19.37 -9.61
N ASP A 189 7.37 19.14 -8.59
CA ASP A 189 8.75 19.60 -8.51
C ASP A 189 9.70 18.46 -8.88
N PRO A 190 10.47 18.55 -9.98
CA PRO A 190 11.45 17.53 -10.35
C PRO A 190 12.55 17.31 -9.30
N GLY A 191 12.74 18.23 -8.37
CA GLY A 191 13.66 18.11 -7.24
C GLY A 191 13.11 17.31 -6.07
N CYS A 192 11.81 17.01 -6.05
CA CYS A 192 11.21 16.15 -5.02
C CYS A 192 11.53 14.66 -5.25
N PRO A 193 11.93 13.91 -4.22
CA PRO A 193 12.36 12.51 -4.36
C PRO A 193 11.35 11.59 -5.01
N PHE A 194 10.05 11.81 -4.75
CA PHE A 194 8.96 10.97 -5.28
C PHE A 194 8.38 11.48 -6.60
N GLY A 195 8.77 12.68 -7.05
CA GLY A 195 8.20 13.32 -8.24
C GLY A 195 8.51 12.57 -9.52
N THR A 196 9.76 12.19 -9.71
CA THR A 196 10.22 11.60 -10.98
C THR A 196 9.63 10.20 -11.20
N SER A 197 9.66 9.32 -10.20
CA SER A 197 9.08 7.96 -10.29
C SER A 197 7.59 8.00 -10.56
N TYR A 198 6.86 8.87 -9.88
CA TYR A 198 5.43 9.07 -10.11
C TYR A 198 5.15 9.54 -11.55
N VAL A 199 5.91 10.51 -12.05
CA VAL A 199 5.75 11.03 -13.43
C VAL A 199 6.00 9.93 -14.46
N GLU A 200 7.04 9.12 -14.29
CA GLU A 200 7.33 8.00 -15.20
C GLU A 200 6.24 6.91 -15.15
N ALA A 201 5.74 6.57 -13.96
CA ALA A 201 4.61 5.65 -13.81
C ALA A 201 3.35 6.21 -14.50
N MET A 202 3.05 7.50 -14.34
CA MET A 202 1.92 8.14 -14.99
C MET A 202 2.07 8.18 -16.50
N LYS A 203 3.28 8.48 -17.03
CA LYS A 203 3.57 8.42 -18.47
C LYS A 203 3.27 7.04 -19.06
N THR A 204 3.77 6.02 -18.39
CA THR A 204 3.57 4.62 -18.80
C THR A 204 2.06 4.29 -18.84
N HIS A 205 1.35 4.61 -17.77
CA HIS A 205 -0.07 4.31 -17.68
C HIS A 205 -0.93 5.13 -18.64
N CYS A 206 -0.63 6.40 -18.84
CA CYS A 206 -1.27 7.23 -19.86
C CYS A 206 -1.08 6.67 -21.27
N ALA A 207 0.12 6.18 -21.58
CA ALA A 207 0.40 5.57 -22.88
C ALA A 207 -0.44 4.29 -23.11
N GLU A 208 -0.54 3.42 -22.08
CA GLU A 208 -1.40 2.21 -22.13
C GLU A 208 -2.86 2.56 -22.40
N LEU A 209 -3.37 3.64 -21.83
CA LEU A 209 -4.75 4.07 -21.93
C LEU A 209 -5.02 5.01 -23.12
N SER A 210 -4.00 5.40 -23.88
CA SER A 210 -4.08 6.42 -24.95
C SER A 210 -4.60 7.77 -24.43
N ILE A 211 -4.18 8.18 -23.23
CA ILE A 211 -4.45 9.46 -22.60
C ILE A 211 -3.24 10.38 -22.82
N THR A 212 -3.49 11.63 -23.15
CA THR A 212 -2.43 12.64 -23.30
C THR A 212 -2.03 13.18 -21.93
N LEU A 213 -0.73 13.17 -21.64
CA LEU A 213 -0.17 13.74 -20.43
C LEU A 213 0.46 15.11 -20.70
N VAL A 214 0.15 16.11 -19.88
CA VAL A 214 0.75 17.45 -19.88
C VAL A 214 1.53 17.62 -18.58
N GLU A 215 2.84 17.81 -18.68
CA GLU A 215 3.70 18.05 -17.54
C GLU A 215 3.80 19.54 -17.22
N SER A 216 3.69 19.90 -15.94
CA SER A 216 3.83 21.27 -15.44
C SER A 216 4.83 21.28 -14.28
N PRO A 217 6.15 21.26 -14.57
CA PRO A 217 7.17 21.29 -13.53
C PRO A 217 7.25 22.68 -12.86
N VAL A 218 7.42 22.68 -11.53
CA VAL A 218 7.69 23.87 -10.72
C VAL A 218 8.96 23.66 -9.91
N THR A 219 9.66 24.75 -9.54
CA THR A 219 10.89 24.69 -8.74
C THR A 219 10.78 25.50 -7.45
N GLY A 220 9.61 26.07 -7.17
CA GLY A 220 9.33 26.84 -5.98
C GLY A 220 7.84 27.06 -5.78
N LYS A 221 7.43 27.16 -4.52
CA LYS A 221 6.01 27.27 -4.12
C LYS A 221 5.29 28.48 -4.73
N GLU A 222 6.02 29.55 -5.04
CA GLU A 222 5.47 30.78 -5.64
C GLU A 222 5.00 30.60 -7.09
N GLN A 223 5.43 29.53 -7.75
CA GLN A 223 5.03 29.20 -9.12
C GLN A 223 3.75 28.36 -9.17
N VAL A 224 3.43 27.65 -8.08
CA VAL A 224 2.41 26.60 -8.02
C VAL A 224 1.03 27.09 -8.45
N GLU A 225 0.56 28.24 -7.95
CA GLU A 225 -0.76 28.77 -8.28
C GLU A 225 -0.87 29.10 -9.78
N ALA A 226 0.14 29.77 -10.33
CA ALA A 226 0.13 30.14 -11.74
C ALA A 226 0.21 28.91 -12.65
N ALA A 227 1.08 27.96 -12.31
CA ALA A 227 1.23 26.70 -13.02
C ALA A 227 -0.06 25.87 -12.99
N MET A 228 -0.74 25.79 -11.84
CA MET A 228 -2.04 25.11 -11.72
C MET A 228 -3.10 25.76 -12.62
N LYS A 229 -3.19 27.11 -12.63
CA LYS A 229 -4.14 27.81 -13.49
C LYS A 229 -3.90 27.56 -14.97
N GLU A 230 -2.64 27.59 -15.40
CA GLU A 230 -2.26 27.32 -16.78
C GLU A 230 -2.56 25.88 -17.17
N LEU A 231 -2.20 24.93 -16.31
CA LEU A 231 -2.42 23.49 -16.53
C LEU A 231 -3.90 23.16 -16.63
N CYS A 232 -4.73 23.68 -15.72
CA CYS A 232 -6.18 23.48 -15.73
C CYS A 232 -6.86 23.95 -17.02
N GLY A 233 -6.28 24.91 -17.73
CA GLY A 233 -6.76 25.36 -19.05
C GLY A 233 -6.55 24.34 -20.18
N GLN A 234 -5.71 23.32 -19.98
CA GLN A 234 -5.28 22.39 -21.01
C GLN A 234 -5.76 20.95 -20.76
N VAL A 235 -6.22 20.61 -19.53
CA VAL A 235 -6.47 19.25 -19.10
C VAL A 235 -7.86 19.06 -18.47
N GLU A 236 -8.26 17.82 -18.30
CA GLU A 236 -9.56 17.45 -17.72
C GLU A 236 -9.44 17.07 -16.23
N ALA A 237 -8.25 16.63 -15.80
CA ALA A 237 -7.91 16.36 -14.42
C ALA A 237 -6.45 16.68 -14.16
N VAL A 238 -6.10 17.03 -12.92
CA VAL A 238 -4.74 17.30 -12.48
C VAL A 238 -4.32 16.30 -11.42
N PHE A 239 -3.07 15.89 -11.48
CA PHE A 239 -2.43 14.99 -10.53
C PHE A 239 -1.19 15.63 -9.91
N THR A 240 -0.92 15.30 -8.66
CA THR A 240 0.30 15.75 -7.97
C THR A 240 0.81 14.63 -7.08
N PRO A 241 2.07 14.21 -7.24
CA PRO A 241 2.70 13.23 -6.37
C PRO A 241 2.81 13.73 -4.92
N LEU A 242 3.43 12.94 -4.06
CA LEU A 242 3.88 13.41 -2.77
C LEU A 242 4.99 14.46 -2.97
N ASP A 243 4.63 15.74 -2.89
CA ASP A 243 5.46 16.87 -3.28
C ASP A 243 5.38 18.01 -2.27
N SER A 244 6.48 18.26 -1.56
CA SER A 244 6.56 19.28 -0.52
C SER A 244 6.49 20.72 -1.08
N THR A 245 6.97 20.96 -2.31
CA THR A 245 6.92 22.26 -2.96
C THR A 245 5.47 22.63 -3.32
N VAL A 246 4.72 21.68 -3.90
CA VAL A 246 3.30 21.87 -4.22
C VAL A 246 2.47 21.93 -2.95
N ALA A 247 2.73 21.05 -1.97
CA ALA A 247 2.03 21.03 -0.68
C ALA A 247 2.15 22.37 0.07
N ALA A 248 3.30 23.04 -0.01
CA ALA A 248 3.50 24.36 0.60
C ALA A 248 2.60 25.47 0.04
N SER A 249 1.96 25.27 -1.11
CA SER A 249 0.98 26.17 -1.74
C SER A 249 -0.34 25.47 -2.09
N ALA A 250 -0.65 24.36 -1.42
CA ALA A 250 -1.76 23.50 -1.77
C ALA A 250 -3.13 24.21 -1.76
N GLN A 251 -3.35 25.14 -0.83
CA GLN A 251 -4.61 25.91 -0.77
C GLN A 251 -4.81 26.79 -2.02
N ALA A 252 -3.75 27.48 -2.49
CA ALA A 252 -3.81 28.29 -3.70
C ALA A 252 -4.00 27.43 -4.95
N ALA A 253 -3.32 26.28 -5.02
CA ALA A 253 -3.49 25.29 -6.08
C ALA A 253 -4.92 24.73 -6.11
N ALA A 254 -5.45 24.34 -4.94
CA ALA A 254 -6.81 23.83 -4.81
C ALA A 254 -7.87 24.85 -5.25
N GLN A 255 -7.69 26.13 -4.85
CA GLN A 255 -8.59 27.20 -5.28
C GLN A 255 -8.53 27.37 -6.79
N ALA A 256 -7.33 27.39 -7.40
CA ALA A 256 -7.15 27.51 -8.84
C ALA A 256 -7.82 26.35 -9.61
N ALA A 257 -7.69 25.11 -9.12
CA ALA A 257 -8.31 23.94 -9.71
C ALA A 257 -9.85 24.01 -9.62
N ARG A 258 -10.39 24.38 -8.45
CA ARG A 258 -11.84 24.56 -8.25
C ARG A 258 -12.43 25.65 -9.14
N ASP A 259 -11.74 26.81 -9.23
CA ASP A 259 -12.19 27.94 -10.09
C ASP A 259 -12.23 27.55 -11.57
N ALA A 260 -11.34 26.65 -11.98
CA ALA A 260 -11.33 26.07 -13.32
C ALA A 260 -12.28 24.88 -13.51
N GLY A 261 -12.96 24.42 -12.45
CA GLY A 261 -13.86 23.26 -12.49
C GLY A 261 -13.11 21.94 -12.75
N LYS A 262 -11.86 21.82 -12.30
CA LYS A 262 -11.03 20.64 -12.54
C LYS A 262 -10.79 19.84 -11.26
N PRO A 263 -11.01 18.50 -11.28
CA PRO A 263 -10.61 17.64 -10.17
C PRO A 263 -9.09 17.60 -10.05
N TRP A 264 -8.62 17.69 -8.82
CA TRP A 264 -7.23 17.58 -8.47
C TRP A 264 -7.02 16.38 -7.54
N TYR A 265 -6.31 15.37 -8.04
CA TYR A 265 -5.94 14.14 -7.33
C TYR A 265 -4.51 14.28 -6.81
N VAL A 266 -4.25 13.80 -5.60
CA VAL A 266 -2.99 14.02 -4.89
C VAL A 266 -2.58 12.78 -4.08
N SER A 267 -1.29 12.60 -3.89
CA SER A 267 -0.77 11.50 -3.07
C SER A 267 -0.57 11.88 -1.59
N SER A 268 -1.35 12.85 -1.08
CA SER A 268 -1.25 13.32 0.31
C SER A 268 -2.60 13.76 0.87
N GLU A 269 -2.95 13.29 2.07
CA GLU A 269 -4.15 13.72 2.78
C GLU A 269 -4.09 15.19 3.19
N ASP A 270 -2.90 15.73 3.46
CA ASP A 270 -2.73 17.16 3.79
C ASP A 270 -3.14 18.06 2.61
N MET A 271 -2.83 17.64 1.37
CA MET A 271 -3.29 18.37 0.20
C MET A 271 -4.81 18.24 -0.01
N VAL A 272 -5.42 17.10 0.39
CA VAL A 272 -6.88 16.94 0.41
C VAL A 272 -7.50 17.87 1.46
N ALA A 273 -6.90 17.98 2.64
CA ALA A 273 -7.32 18.94 3.67
C ALA A 273 -7.17 20.39 3.22
N ALA A 274 -6.20 20.70 2.35
CA ALA A 274 -6.02 22.00 1.72
C ALA A 274 -7.04 22.30 0.60
N GLY A 275 -7.79 21.28 0.15
CA GLY A 275 -8.88 21.42 -0.82
C GLY A 275 -8.71 20.68 -2.14
N ALA A 276 -7.72 19.79 -2.29
CA ALA A 276 -7.72 18.82 -3.39
C ALA A 276 -8.93 17.89 -3.28
N MET A 277 -9.34 17.26 -4.38
CA MET A 277 -10.58 16.46 -4.38
C MET A 277 -10.40 15.12 -3.68
N ALA A 278 -9.37 14.41 -3.99
CA ALA A 278 -9.13 13.07 -3.43
C ALA A 278 -7.66 12.69 -3.44
N SER A 279 -7.30 11.75 -2.56
CA SER A 279 -6.03 11.03 -2.58
C SER A 279 -6.25 9.53 -2.44
N ILE A 280 -5.25 8.75 -2.87
CA ILE A 280 -5.17 7.33 -2.59
C ILE A 280 -3.86 7.05 -1.89
N ASN A 281 -3.93 6.33 -0.77
CA ASN A 281 -2.76 5.94 0.01
C ASN A 281 -2.96 4.52 0.53
N ILE A 282 -1.88 3.85 0.93
CA ILE A 282 -1.99 2.64 1.74
C ILE A 282 -2.19 3.03 3.21
N ASP A 283 -2.70 2.08 3.98
CA ASP A 283 -2.73 2.18 5.44
C ASP A 283 -1.38 1.71 5.98
N TYR A 284 -0.52 2.65 6.38
CA TYR A 284 0.82 2.33 6.88
C TYR A 284 0.80 1.64 8.24
N THR A 285 -0.27 1.81 9.03
CA THR A 285 -0.51 1.02 10.23
C THR A 285 -0.74 -0.46 9.86
N ASP A 286 -1.60 -0.75 8.88
CA ASP A 286 -1.82 -2.12 8.40
C ASP A 286 -0.54 -2.68 7.76
N ALA A 287 0.20 -1.89 6.99
CA ALA A 287 1.47 -2.31 6.40
C ALA A 287 2.52 -2.71 7.45
N GLY A 288 2.65 -1.94 8.51
CA GLY A 288 3.51 -2.25 9.65
C GLY A 288 3.08 -3.54 10.37
N ASN A 289 1.78 -3.71 10.59
CA ASN A 289 1.23 -4.94 11.19
C ASN A 289 1.54 -6.17 10.34
N LYS A 290 1.35 -6.09 9.02
CA LYS A 290 1.67 -7.20 8.10
C LYS A 290 3.15 -7.52 8.05
N ALA A 291 4.03 -6.52 8.08
CA ALA A 291 5.46 -6.73 8.16
C ALA A 291 5.86 -7.44 9.47
N ALA A 292 5.23 -7.10 10.60
CA ALA A 292 5.43 -7.79 11.88
C ALA A 292 4.97 -9.24 11.81
N ASP A 293 3.78 -9.48 11.24
CA ASP A 293 3.21 -10.81 11.05
C ASP A 293 4.14 -11.70 10.20
N MET A 294 4.74 -11.14 9.14
CA MET A 294 5.72 -11.85 8.29
C MET A 294 7.02 -12.13 9.05
N ALA A 295 7.57 -11.12 9.74
CA ALA A 295 8.81 -11.27 10.50
C ALA A 295 8.67 -12.36 11.56
N VAL A 296 7.58 -12.39 12.31
CA VAL A 296 7.29 -13.42 13.32
C VAL A 296 7.16 -14.80 12.69
N GLN A 297 6.51 -14.93 11.55
CA GLN A 297 6.40 -16.22 10.85
C GLN A 297 7.77 -16.73 10.36
N LEU A 298 8.63 -15.84 9.88
CA LEU A 298 9.99 -16.19 9.44
C LEU A 298 10.86 -16.66 10.61
N VAL A 299 10.86 -15.95 11.74
CA VAL A 299 11.62 -16.38 12.94
C VAL A 299 11.03 -17.66 13.54
N ALA A 300 9.75 -17.94 13.33
CA ALA A 300 9.12 -19.20 13.72
C ALA A 300 9.43 -20.37 12.76
N GLY A 301 10.26 -20.16 11.75
CA GLY A 301 10.74 -21.22 10.84
C GLY A 301 9.96 -21.38 9.54
N LYS A 302 8.98 -20.48 9.25
CA LYS A 302 8.29 -20.51 7.97
C LYS A 302 9.25 -20.14 6.83
N ASN A 303 9.13 -20.80 5.69
CA ASN A 303 9.94 -20.47 4.53
C ASN A 303 9.44 -19.19 3.86
N VAL A 304 10.36 -18.42 3.26
CA VAL A 304 10.01 -17.20 2.50
C VAL A 304 9.03 -17.52 1.38
N GLN A 305 9.23 -18.60 0.63
CA GLN A 305 8.34 -19.01 -0.47
C GLN A 305 6.89 -19.31 -0.04
N ASP A 306 6.64 -19.55 1.24
CA ASP A 306 5.29 -19.76 1.79
C ASP A 306 4.65 -18.44 2.29
N LEU A 307 5.33 -17.31 2.06
CA LEU A 307 4.91 -15.97 2.43
C LEU A 307 4.87 -15.09 1.17
N ALA A 308 3.73 -15.10 0.49
CA ALA A 308 3.52 -14.21 -0.65
C ALA A 308 3.80 -12.75 -0.27
N VAL A 309 4.37 -11.99 -1.19
CA VAL A 309 4.43 -10.53 -1.08
C VAL A 309 3.01 -10.01 -0.96
N TYR A 310 2.75 -9.27 0.09
CA TYR A 310 1.44 -8.64 0.26
C TYR A 310 1.39 -7.37 -0.58
N SER A 311 0.42 -7.30 -1.47
CA SER A 311 0.14 -6.10 -2.26
C SER A 311 -1.26 -5.63 -1.98
N TYR A 312 -1.44 -4.33 -1.83
CA TYR A 312 -2.76 -3.75 -1.62
C TYR A 312 -3.57 -3.83 -2.92
N PRO A 313 -4.72 -4.51 -2.92
CA PRO A 313 -5.57 -4.58 -4.12
C PRO A 313 -6.19 -3.22 -4.44
N GLN A 314 -6.40 -2.40 -3.42
CA GLN A 314 -6.91 -1.03 -3.51
C GLN A 314 -6.28 -0.20 -2.39
N GLY A 315 -6.00 1.07 -2.68
CA GLY A 315 -5.60 2.02 -1.65
C GLY A 315 -6.81 2.54 -0.86
N ARG A 316 -6.55 3.11 0.31
CA ARG A 316 -7.54 3.86 1.06
C ARG A 316 -7.74 5.22 0.38
N VAL A 317 -8.96 5.48 -0.06
CA VAL A 317 -9.32 6.76 -0.67
C VAL A 317 -9.66 7.77 0.42
N SER A 318 -9.05 8.94 0.37
CA SER A 318 -9.42 10.09 1.19
C SER A 318 -10.03 11.15 0.29
N VAL A 319 -11.19 11.71 0.68
CA VAL A 319 -11.96 12.65 -0.14
C VAL A 319 -12.27 13.94 0.60
N ASN A 320 -12.25 15.03 -0.15
CA ASN A 320 -12.80 16.31 0.28
C ASN A 320 -14.23 16.45 -0.27
N GLN A 321 -15.22 16.24 0.59
CA GLN A 321 -16.62 16.26 0.21
C GLN A 321 -17.04 17.62 -0.36
N GLU A 322 -16.57 18.73 0.25
CA GLU A 322 -16.91 20.09 -0.20
C GLU A 322 -16.39 20.35 -1.63
N THR A 323 -15.17 19.93 -1.91
CA THR A 323 -14.58 20.06 -3.25
C THR A 323 -15.30 19.18 -4.27
N MET A 324 -15.60 17.92 -3.91
CA MET A 324 -16.31 16.98 -4.78
C MET A 324 -17.71 17.50 -5.12
N ASP A 325 -18.46 18.01 -4.12
CA ASP A 325 -19.78 18.58 -4.32
C ASP A 325 -19.73 19.86 -5.15
N GLY A 326 -18.74 20.74 -4.91
CA GLY A 326 -18.53 21.97 -5.65
C GLY A 326 -18.22 21.74 -7.14
N LEU A 327 -17.56 20.64 -7.47
CA LEU A 327 -17.28 20.21 -8.84
C LEU A 327 -18.46 19.42 -9.47
N ALA A 328 -19.52 19.13 -8.71
CA ALA A 328 -20.62 18.26 -9.11
C ALA A 328 -20.16 16.87 -9.58
N LEU A 329 -19.07 16.37 -9.02
CA LEU A 329 -18.52 15.04 -9.29
C LEU A 329 -18.96 14.05 -8.21
N ARG A 330 -18.91 12.77 -8.54
CA ARG A 330 -19.22 11.68 -7.60
C ARG A 330 -18.26 10.53 -7.81
N LEU A 331 -17.75 10.00 -6.73
CA LEU A 331 -17.07 8.72 -6.70
C LEU A 331 -18.09 7.58 -6.69
N PRO A 332 -17.73 6.38 -7.15
CA PRO A 332 -18.58 5.20 -7.01
C PRO A 332 -19.01 4.98 -5.55
N GLU A 333 -20.24 4.48 -5.34
CA GLU A 333 -20.79 4.28 -3.99
C GLU A 333 -19.91 3.34 -3.17
N GLU A 334 -19.40 2.27 -3.75
CA GLU A 334 -18.46 1.31 -3.15
C GLU A 334 -17.16 1.95 -2.65
N VAL A 335 -16.67 3.00 -3.32
CA VAL A 335 -15.50 3.78 -2.88
C VAL A 335 -15.89 4.69 -1.71
N LEU A 336 -17.05 5.34 -1.80
CA LEU A 336 -17.54 6.28 -0.78
C LEU A 336 -17.87 5.59 0.55
N GLU A 337 -18.31 4.32 0.53
CA GLU A 337 -18.59 3.53 1.74
C GLU A 337 -17.35 3.33 2.63
N THR A 338 -16.17 3.26 2.01
CA THR A 338 -14.89 3.03 2.71
C THR A 338 -13.98 4.24 2.75
N ALA A 339 -14.34 5.34 2.07
CA ALA A 339 -13.53 6.54 1.98
C ALA A 339 -13.38 7.25 3.33
N ASN A 340 -12.19 7.81 3.54
CA ASN A 340 -11.92 8.74 4.63
C ASN A 340 -12.33 10.15 4.21
N TYR A 341 -13.29 10.75 4.94
CA TYR A 341 -13.78 12.09 4.63
C TYR A 341 -12.97 13.16 5.36
N ILE A 342 -12.24 13.96 4.59
CA ILE A 342 -11.39 15.03 5.09
C ILE A 342 -12.11 16.37 4.93
N GLN A 343 -12.14 17.16 5.99
CA GLN A 343 -12.70 18.51 5.97
C GLN A 343 -11.63 19.54 5.58
N VAL A 344 -12.03 20.57 4.83
CA VAL A 344 -11.14 21.69 4.50
C VAL A 344 -10.68 22.38 5.79
N GLN A 345 -9.38 22.52 5.98
CA GLN A 345 -8.83 23.34 7.05
C GLN A 345 -9.12 24.82 6.76
N LYS A 346 -10.01 25.42 7.52
CA LYS A 346 -10.23 26.87 7.46
C LYS A 346 -9.08 27.56 8.18
N GLN A 347 -8.34 28.41 7.47
CA GLN A 347 -7.39 29.31 8.13
C GLN A 347 -8.18 30.26 9.05
N GLU A 348 -7.78 30.33 10.33
CA GLU A 348 -8.20 31.37 11.26
C GLU A 348 -7.53 32.73 10.94
#